data_2179f5b69153af779533dc7be1e8b461
#
_entry.id   2179f5b69153af779533dc7be1e8b461
#
_cell.length_a   1.000
_cell.length_b   1.000
_cell.length_c   1.000
_cell.angle_alpha   90.00
_cell.angle_beta   90.00
_cell.angle_gamma   90.00
#
_symmetry.space_group_name_H-M   'P 1'
#
loop_
_entity.id
_entity.type
_entity.pdbx_description
1 polymer ?
#
loop_
_entity_poly.entity_id
_entity_poly.type
_entity_poly.pdbx_seq_one_letter_code
_entity_poly.pdbx_strand_id
1 'polypeptide(L)'
;EEVNKEELYKHLFVPFNLNTTAVADFKMIPGVGDKMAHEFEEYRPYKSIKQFRKEIGKYVDEAEVTRYESYVFVPVELNTATEEDIKALPGVGDKMAHEFDEYRPYSNIKQFSKEIGKYVDDNELKRLMRLVYLKK
;
A
#
# COMPACT_ATOMS: atom_id res chain seq x y z
N GLU A 1 31.62 -0.81 9.90
CA GLU A 1 30.80 -0.12 8.89
C GLU A 1 29.39 0.10 9.40
N GLU A 2 28.97 1.33 9.35
CA GLU A 2 27.63 1.68 9.87
C GLU A 2 26.56 1.49 8.80
N VAL A 3 25.58 0.70 9.13
CA VAL A 3 24.43 0.48 8.24
C VAL A 3 23.41 1.58 8.52
N ASN A 4 22.88 2.20 7.48
CA ASN A 4 21.81 3.17 7.60
C ASN A 4 20.56 2.44 8.09
N LYS A 5 20.16 2.68 9.33
CA LYS A 5 19.02 1.99 9.95
C LYS A 5 17.72 2.21 9.20
N GLU A 6 17.50 3.42 8.71
CA GLU A 6 16.28 3.72 7.98
C GLU A 6 16.23 2.96 6.66
N GLU A 7 17.35 2.91 5.95
CA GLU A 7 17.44 2.17 4.69
C GLU A 7 17.21 0.68 4.90
N LEU A 8 17.87 0.11 5.91
CA LEU A 8 17.69 -1.29 6.26
C LEU A 8 16.25 -1.58 6.66
N TYR A 9 15.65 -0.67 7.42
CA TYR A 9 14.28 -0.80 7.88
C TYR A 9 13.30 -0.85 6.70
N LYS A 10 13.50 -0.01 5.69
CA LYS A 10 12.68 -0.01 4.48
C LYS A 10 12.68 -1.36 3.78
N HIS A 11 13.85 -2.00 3.70
CA HIS A 11 13.98 -3.30 3.03
C HIS A 11 13.29 -4.42 3.80
N LEU A 12 13.32 -4.35 5.14
CA LEU A 12 12.78 -5.39 5.99
C LEU A 12 11.34 -5.13 6.40
N PHE A 13 10.89 -3.89 6.27
CA PHE A 13 9.58 -3.47 6.75
C PHE A 13 8.48 -3.93 5.80
N VAL A 14 7.47 -4.60 6.36
CA VAL A 14 6.27 -4.93 5.61
C VAL A 14 5.32 -3.73 5.71
N PRO A 15 4.99 -3.09 4.59
CA PRO A 15 4.13 -1.89 4.66
C PRO A 15 2.83 -2.16 5.38
N PHE A 16 2.38 -1.18 6.13
CA PHE A 16 1.13 -1.26 6.90
C PHE A 16 -0.08 -0.91 6.03
N ASN A 17 -1.13 -1.69 6.19
CA ASN A 17 -2.42 -1.39 5.62
C ASN A 17 -3.03 -0.24 6.40
N LEU A 18 -3.23 0.91 5.76
CA LEU A 18 -3.73 2.12 6.42
C LEU A 18 -5.09 1.91 7.08
N ASN A 19 -5.90 1.01 6.54
CA ASN A 19 -7.27 0.83 7.02
C ASN A 19 -7.42 -0.19 8.15
N THR A 20 -6.43 -1.04 8.38
CA THR A 20 -6.58 -2.14 9.33
C THR A 20 -5.49 -2.20 10.41
N THR A 21 -4.39 -1.50 10.23
CA THR A 21 -3.27 -1.55 11.18
C THR A 21 -3.64 -0.87 12.49
N ALA A 22 -3.25 -1.47 13.61
CA ALA A 22 -3.46 -0.87 14.93
C ALA A 22 -2.68 0.43 15.04
N VAL A 23 -3.30 1.44 15.67
CA VAL A 23 -2.69 2.78 15.80
C VAL A 23 -1.29 2.71 16.40
N ALA A 24 -1.12 1.88 17.44
CA ALA A 24 0.17 1.74 18.10
C ALA A 24 1.28 1.28 17.14
N ASP A 25 0.92 0.47 16.15
CA ASP A 25 1.89 -0.06 15.20
C ASP A 25 2.41 0.99 14.23
N PHE A 26 1.62 2.01 13.94
CA PHE A 26 2.08 3.11 13.08
C PHE A 26 3.30 3.82 13.68
N LYS A 27 3.45 3.78 14.99
CA LYS A 27 4.59 4.42 15.65
C LYS A 27 5.91 3.71 15.35
N MET A 28 5.86 2.54 14.76
CA MET A 28 7.06 1.85 14.28
C MET A 28 7.65 2.52 13.03
N ILE A 29 6.85 3.34 12.35
CA ILE A 29 7.34 4.10 11.20
C ILE A 29 8.25 5.22 11.72
N PRO A 30 9.48 5.33 11.21
CA PRO A 30 10.38 6.38 11.66
C PRO A 30 9.75 7.76 11.51
N GLY A 31 9.75 8.54 12.58
CA GLY A 31 9.20 9.89 12.57
C GLY A 31 7.72 9.99 12.90
N VAL A 32 7.05 8.86 13.10
CA VAL A 32 5.62 8.85 13.44
C VAL A 32 5.47 8.63 14.94
N GLY A 33 5.01 9.67 15.63
CA GLY A 33 4.71 9.59 17.06
C GLY A 33 3.20 9.43 17.27
N ASP A 34 2.78 9.58 18.53
CA ASP A 34 1.37 9.42 18.91
C ASP A 34 0.43 10.30 18.11
N LYS A 35 0.83 11.55 17.91
CA LYS A 35 -0.02 12.54 17.24
C LYS A 35 -0.25 12.15 15.77
N MET A 36 0.81 11.84 15.07
CA MET A 36 0.68 11.48 13.64
C MET A 36 -0.02 10.13 13.47
N ALA A 37 0.25 9.18 14.36
CA ALA A 37 -0.45 7.89 14.33
C ALA A 37 -1.95 8.09 14.47
N HIS A 38 -2.37 9.02 15.34
CA HIS A 38 -3.77 9.37 15.50
C HIS A 38 -4.35 9.97 14.21
N GLU A 39 -3.59 10.84 13.53
CA GLU A 39 -4.05 11.42 12.27
C GLU A 39 -4.23 10.35 11.20
N PHE A 40 -3.34 9.37 11.15
CA PHE A 40 -3.48 8.26 10.20
C PHE A 40 -4.80 7.51 10.44
N GLU A 41 -5.16 7.30 11.69
CA GLU A 41 -6.40 6.59 12.02
C GLU A 41 -7.64 7.42 11.76
N GLU A 42 -7.56 8.72 12.02
CA GLU A 42 -8.74 9.60 12.00
C GLU A 42 -9.45 9.62 10.65
N TYR A 43 -8.69 9.52 9.56
CA TYR A 43 -9.25 9.63 8.22
C TYR A 43 -9.66 8.29 7.60
N ARG A 44 -9.65 7.22 8.40
CA ARG A 44 -10.12 5.91 7.94
C ARG A 44 -11.61 5.91 7.69
N PRO A 45 -12.09 5.12 6.70
CA PRO A 45 -11.31 4.29 5.78
C PRO A 45 -10.77 5.11 4.61
N TYR A 46 -9.54 4.86 4.24
CA TYR A 46 -8.94 5.46 3.05
C TYR A 46 -9.43 4.69 1.83
N LYS A 47 -9.87 5.42 0.83
CA LYS A 47 -10.33 4.84 -0.43
C LYS A 47 -9.24 4.82 -1.49
N SER A 48 -8.22 5.70 -1.32
CA SER A 48 -7.12 5.80 -2.27
C SER A 48 -5.91 6.40 -1.59
N ILE A 49 -4.75 6.20 -2.18
CA ILE A 49 -3.53 6.84 -1.67
C ILE A 49 -3.59 8.37 -1.83
N LYS A 50 -4.34 8.82 -2.81
CA LYS A 50 -4.55 10.25 -3.04
C LYS A 50 -5.23 10.91 -1.83
N GLN A 51 -6.18 10.23 -1.22
CA GLN A 51 -6.83 10.71 -0.02
C GLN A 51 -5.82 10.84 1.13
N PHE A 52 -4.95 9.85 1.30
CA PHE A 52 -3.90 9.89 2.31
C PHE A 52 -3.02 11.14 2.10
N ARG A 53 -2.58 11.37 0.86
CA ARG A 53 -1.74 12.53 0.53
C ARG A 53 -2.44 13.84 0.88
N LYS A 54 -3.71 13.93 0.57
CA LYS A 54 -4.49 15.14 0.83
C LYS A 54 -4.62 15.40 2.34
N GLU A 55 -5.01 14.39 3.09
CA GLU A 55 -5.29 14.57 4.51
C GLU A 55 -4.01 14.76 5.33
N ILE A 56 -3.01 13.93 5.10
CA ILE A 56 -1.76 14.01 5.86
C ILE A 56 -0.91 15.20 5.41
N GLY A 57 -1.06 15.61 4.15
CA GLY A 57 -0.39 16.80 3.64
C GLY A 57 -0.77 18.09 4.33
N LYS A 58 -1.84 18.08 5.13
CA LYS A 58 -2.23 19.23 5.96
C LYS A 58 -1.27 19.44 7.13
N TYR A 59 -0.53 18.40 7.50
CA TYR A 59 0.29 18.40 8.74
C TYR A 59 1.78 18.40 8.46
N VAL A 60 2.20 17.90 7.32
CA VAL A 60 3.62 17.79 6.95
C VAL A 60 3.78 18.15 5.48
N ASP A 61 5.02 18.40 5.05
CA ASP A 61 5.27 18.76 3.66
C ASP A 61 5.23 17.55 2.73
N GLU A 62 5.28 17.82 1.45
CA GLU A 62 5.16 16.77 0.43
C GLU A 62 6.27 15.71 0.53
N ALA A 63 7.49 16.15 0.83
CA ALA A 63 8.61 15.22 0.99
C ALA A 63 8.36 14.23 2.11
N GLU A 64 7.77 14.71 3.22
CA GLU A 64 7.48 13.85 4.36
C GLU A 64 6.32 12.91 4.07
N VAL A 65 5.29 13.38 3.36
CA VAL A 65 4.20 12.51 2.92
C VAL A 65 4.75 11.38 2.05
N THR A 66 5.62 11.71 1.10
CA THR A 66 6.24 10.73 0.22
C THR A 66 7.05 9.71 1.02
N ARG A 67 7.76 10.17 2.04
CA ARG A 67 8.51 9.29 2.92
C ARG A 67 7.60 8.31 3.65
N TYR A 68 6.47 8.80 4.19
CA TYR A 68 5.50 7.94 4.86
C TYR A 68 4.93 6.89 3.92
N GLU A 69 4.74 7.24 2.64
CA GLU A 69 4.19 6.30 1.66
C GLU A 69 5.06 5.07 1.43
N SER A 70 6.33 5.14 1.83
CA SER A 70 7.21 3.97 1.77
C SER A 70 6.82 2.90 2.80
N TYR A 71 6.04 3.27 3.80
CA TYR A 71 5.71 2.40 4.94
C TYR A 71 4.25 2.00 5.01
N VAL A 72 3.40 2.53 4.13
CA VAL A 72 1.95 2.30 4.21
C VAL A 72 1.38 2.04 2.82
N PHE A 73 0.19 1.48 2.78
CA PHE A 73 -0.54 1.34 1.52
C PHE A 73 -2.04 1.38 1.78
N VAL A 74 -2.80 1.65 0.73
CA VAL A 74 -4.26 1.57 0.74
C VAL A 74 -4.65 0.39 -0.15
N PRO A 75 -5.35 -0.63 0.38
CA PRO A 75 -5.77 -1.76 -0.45
C PRO A 75 -6.65 -1.28 -1.60
N VAL A 76 -6.55 -1.92 -2.75
CA VAL A 76 -7.32 -1.53 -3.93
C VAL A 76 -8.38 -2.55 -4.28
N GLU A 77 -9.53 -2.06 -4.76
CA GLU A 77 -10.58 -2.91 -5.31
C GLU A 77 -10.19 -3.26 -6.75
N LEU A 78 -10.05 -4.55 -7.03
CA LEU A 78 -9.43 -5.02 -8.29
C LEU A 78 -10.14 -4.54 -9.55
N ASN A 79 -11.46 -4.38 -9.52
CA ASN A 79 -12.21 -4.06 -10.72
C ASN A 79 -12.42 -2.55 -10.94
N THR A 80 -12.23 -1.73 -9.92
CA THR A 80 -12.54 -0.30 -10.01
C THR A 80 -11.37 0.62 -9.70
N ALA A 81 -10.29 0.12 -9.13
CA ALA A 81 -9.14 0.96 -8.79
C ALA A 81 -8.56 1.63 -10.02
N THR A 82 -8.11 2.87 -9.85
CA THR A 82 -7.44 3.60 -10.93
C THR A 82 -6.03 3.05 -11.10
N GLU A 83 -5.45 3.29 -12.27
CA GLU A 83 -4.07 2.90 -12.52
C GLU A 83 -3.12 3.54 -11.52
N GLU A 84 -3.38 4.80 -11.17
CA GLU A 84 -2.57 5.51 -10.16
C GLU A 84 -2.58 4.79 -8.81
N ASP A 85 -3.75 4.35 -8.37
CA ASP A 85 -3.88 3.64 -7.09
C ASP A 85 -3.17 2.29 -7.12
N ILE A 86 -3.25 1.59 -8.24
CA ILE A 86 -2.59 0.30 -8.39
C ILE A 86 -1.07 0.47 -8.37
N LYS A 87 -0.56 1.48 -9.07
CA LYS A 87 0.88 1.77 -9.08
C LYS A 87 1.41 2.22 -7.73
N ALA A 88 0.55 2.75 -6.89
CA ALA A 88 0.94 3.18 -5.55
C ALA A 88 1.11 2.01 -4.58
N LEU A 89 0.68 0.81 -4.96
CA LEU A 89 0.87 -0.37 -4.13
C LEU A 89 2.35 -0.73 -4.04
N PRO A 90 2.81 -1.20 -2.87
CA PRO A 90 4.22 -1.52 -2.70
C PRO A 90 4.72 -2.52 -3.74
N GLY A 91 5.78 -2.16 -4.44
CA GLY A 91 6.42 -3.04 -5.41
C GLY A 91 5.69 -3.22 -6.73
N VAL A 92 4.59 -2.49 -6.95
CA VAL A 92 3.82 -2.59 -8.20
C VAL A 92 4.21 -1.42 -9.10
N GLY A 93 4.85 -1.75 -10.23
CA GLY A 93 5.22 -0.76 -11.22
C GLY A 93 4.25 -0.74 -12.38
N ASP A 94 4.60 -0.02 -13.43
CA ASP A 94 3.75 0.17 -14.61
C ASP A 94 3.36 -1.16 -15.25
N LYS A 95 4.31 -2.07 -15.36
CA LYS A 95 4.09 -3.34 -16.03
C LYS A 95 3.08 -4.21 -15.30
N MET A 96 3.25 -4.34 -13.97
CA MET A 96 2.33 -5.14 -13.18
C MET A 96 0.96 -4.48 -13.09
N ALA A 97 0.91 -3.15 -13.00
CA ALA A 97 -0.37 -2.42 -12.99
C ALA A 97 -1.14 -2.71 -14.28
N HIS A 98 -0.43 -2.77 -15.42
CA HIS A 98 -1.05 -3.11 -16.70
C HIS A 98 -1.63 -4.53 -16.65
N GLU A 99 -0.90 -5.50 -16.07
CA GLU A 99 -1.40 -6.87 -15.97
C GLU A 99 -2.63 -6.95 -15.08
N PHE A 100 -2.68 -6.20 -14.00
CA PHE A 100 -3.87 -6.14 -13.15
C PHE A 100 -5.07 -5.67 -13.96
N ASP A 101 -4.90 -4.65 -14.79
CA ASP A 101 -5.98 -4.07 -15.59
C ASP A 101 -6.43 -4.99 -16.71
N GLU A 102 -5.48 -5.67 -17.34
CA GLU A 102 -5.76 -6.48 -18.52
C GLU A 102 -6.77 -7.59 -18.29
N TYR A 103 -6.77 -8.18 -17.09
CA TYR A 103 -7.65 -9.32 -16.81
C TYR A 103 -8.97 -8.94 -16.17
N ARG A 104 -9.25 -7.65 -16.10
CA ARG A 104 -10.55 -7.17 -15.60
C ARG A 104 -11.68 -7.52 -16.55
N PRO A 105 -12.89 -7.78 -16.03
CA PRO A 105 -13.26 -7.84 -14.62
C PRO A 105 -12.93 -9.19 -13.99
N TYR A 106 -12.51 -9.15 -12.74
CA TYR A 106 -12.24 -10.36 -11.98
C TYR A 106 -13.54 -10.83 -11.33
N SER A 107 -13.85 -12.12 -11.52
CA SER A 107 -15.04 -12.71 -10.92
C SER A 107 -14.81 -13.14 -9.48
N ASN A 108 -13.58 -13.50 -9.15
CA ASN A 108 -13.20 -13.92 -7.81
C ASN A 108 -11.68 -13.78 -7.66
N ILE A 109 -11.23 -13.91 -6.40
CA ILE A 109 -9.80 -13.74 -6.11
C ILE A 109 -8.95 -14.88 -6.70
N LYS A 110 -9.56 -16.04 -6.90
CA LYS A 110 -8.89 -17.19 -7.50
C LYS A 110 -8.46 -16.89 -8.93
N GLN A 111 -9.28 -16.14 -9.67
CA GLN A 111 -8.96 -15.71 -11.02
C GLN A 111 -7.75 -14.79 -11.00
N PHE A 112 -7.69 -13.85 -10.06
CA PHE A 112 -6.55 -12.97 -9.90
C PHE A 112 -5.28 -13.80 -9.65
N SER A 113 -5.38 -14.74 -8.74
CA SER A 113 -4.25 -15.63 -8.40
C SER A 113 -3.76 -16.40 -9.61
N LYS A 114 -4.68 -16.91 -10.41
CA LYS A 114 -4.34 -17.68 -11.61
C LYS A 114 -3.64 -16.81 -12.65
N GLU A 115 -4.20 -15.65 -12.93
CA GLU A 115 -3.65 -14.81 -14.00
C GLU A 115 -2.34 -14.12 -13.60
N ILE A 116 -2.29 -13.56 -12.42
CA ILE A 116 -1.09 -12.86 -11.97
C ILE A 116 0.02 -13.84 -11.58
N GLY A 117 -0.35 -15.03 -11.14
CA GLY A 117 0.62 -16.08 -10.83
C GLY A 117 1.48 -16.50 -12.01
N LYS A 118 1.09 -16.15 -13.23
CA LYS A 118 1.89 -16.43 -14.43
C LYS A 118 3.15 -15.56 -14.50
N TYR A 119 3.17 -14.44 -13.77
CA TYR A 119 4.22 -13.44 -13.89
C TYR A 119 5.15 -13.40 -12.69
N VAL A 120 4.75 -13.99 -11.56
CA VAL A 120 5.48 -13.88 -10.29
C VAL A 120 5.54 -15.26 -9.62
N ASP A 121 6.46 -15.41 -8.66
CA ASP A 121 6.52 -16.65 -7.88
C ASP A 121 5.46 -16.65 -6.78
N ASP A 122 5.34 -17.78 -6.07
CA ASP A 122 4.31 -17.96 -5.05
C ASP A 122 4.42 -16.94 -3.91
N ASN A 123 5.64 -16.61 -3.49
CA ASN A 123 5.84 -15.65 -2.41
C ASN A 123 5.37 -14.26 -2.80
N GLU A 124 5.72 -13.85 -4.02
CA GLU A 124 5.30 -12.55 -4.52
C GLU A 124 3.79 -12.52 -4.75
N LEU A 125 3.21 -13.60 -5.25
CA LEU A 125 1.77 -13.66 -5.43
C LEU A 125 1.04 -13.48 -4.09
N LYS A 126 1.50 -14.16 -3.03
CA LYS A 126 0.92 -14.00 -1.70
C LYS A 126 1.03 -12.57 -1.21
N ARG A 127 2.16 -11.92 -1.48
CA ARG A 127 2.37 -10.52 -1.09
C ARG A 127 1.35 -9.64 -1.80
N LEU A 128 1.20 -9.80 -3.11
CA LEU A 128 0.26 -8.99 -3.89
C LEU A 128 -1.18 -9.22 -3.47
N MET A 129 -1.54 -10.44 -3.12
CA MET A 129 -2.91 -10.77 -2.72
C MET A 129 -3.34 -10.05 -1.44
N ARG A 130 -2.39 -9.63 -0.60
CA ARG A 130 -2.71 -8.85 0.60
C ARG A 130 -3.05 -7.40 0.30
N LEU A 131 -2.71 -6.94 -0.89
CA LEU A 131 -2.85 -5.53 -1.27
C LEU A 131 -4.16 -5.25 -2.00
N VAL A 132 -4.92 -6.28 -2.32
CA VAL A 132 -6.09 -6.16 -3.18
C VAL A 132 -7.32 -6.84 -2.56
N TYR A 133 -8.50 -6.45 -3.06
CA TYR A 133 -9.73 -7.11 -2.64
C TYR A 133 -10.78 -6.99 -3.75
N LEU A 134 -11.84 -7.76 -3.60
CA LEU A 134 -12.99 -7.69 -4.49
C LEU A 134 -14.23 -7.42 -3.66
N LYS A 135 -14.99 -6.43 -4.08
CA LYS A 135 -16.28 -6.13 -3.47
C LYS A 135 -17.27 -7.23 -3.84
N LYS A 136 -18.06 -7.62 -2.87
CA LYS A 136 -19.14 -8.57 -3.11
C LYS A 136 -20.38 -7.88 -3.65
#